data_71bf272565f1dac5422dc5a1d23ca0bd
#
_entry.id   71bf272565f1dac5422dc5a1d23ca0bd
#
_cell.length_a   1.000
_cell.length_b   1.000
_cell.length_c   1.000
_cell.angle_alpha   90.00
_cell.angle_beta   90.00
_cell.angle_gamma   90.00
#
_symmetry.space_group_name_H-M   'P 1'
#
loop_
_entity.id
_entity.type
_entity.pdbx_description
1 polymer ?
#
loop_
_entity_poly.entity_id
_entity_poly.type
_entity_poly.pdbx_seq_one_letter_code
_entity_poly.pdbx_strand_id
1 'polypeptide(L)'
;MRMTRRSFLQLSAMTAGGGLLAACVAPAPATDDAGAGMAEEAVEIRLAEGSWVGPEGIAFWTDEIIPAFEEGHPGINVTFENAESPDYADKLYTQSVAGDAPDVMFVWGGVNYNLMQKGQFLQLDDYFAPADLEDFYPAKLDAHLLDGKLYGMPKYVSTVAMAYNKDILDEAGVENPDGTWTWDDYVIAYEATTKRDDSGEIVQWGRYVAQQYMEHYVWMNGGEWMNAPLFGTKCLLDGEEAIAALKYNYDLIYGSNQVAPIAGSVPEVGWHNIFSTGKIAFAESHSWTVTNYVRENDFNWDFTDLPVSNDGGKAGLTFADGYGVARATQEPDAAVAMVRFLTGPEAQKAMALSIVGLQPTRRSVAGEVWDVDSMGAQAGYDVAAFSRIMDDARLDPAFQENEKVNSEVFSPIWDQIWITAEIGLEEGVNLIVERIDEIFA
;
A
#
# COMPACT_ATOMS: atom_id res chain seq x y z
N MET A 1 36.50 8.79 25.14
CA MET A 1 36.68 8.44 26.56
C MET A 1 35.60 7.40 26.89
N ARG A 2 35.96 6.12 26.96
CA ARG A 2 34.97 5.03 27.18
C ARG A 2 34.68 4.95 28.70
N MET A 3 33.42 5.17 29.07
CA MET A 3 32.96 4.95 30.44
C MET A 3 32.77 3.44 30.68
N THR A 4 33.32 2.95 31.80
CA THR A 4 33.22 1.54 32.18
C THR A 4 31.98 1.27 33.04
N ARG A 5 31.45 0.05 32.99
CA ARG A 5 30.25 -0.40 33.74
C ARG A 5 30.32 -0.14 35.27
N ARG A 6 31.47 0.15 35.81
CA ARG A 6 31.68 0.41 37.24
C ARG A 6 31.35 1.85 37.67
N SER A 7 31.32 2.81 36.70
CA SER A 7 30.99 4.22 36.96
C SER A 7 29.49 4.48 36.97
N PHE A 8 28.68 3.57 36.46
CA PHE A 8 27.21 3.71 36.42
C PHE A 8 26.54 3.29 37.75
N LEU A 9 27.16 2.41 38.52
CA LEU A 9 26.60 1.89 39.78
C LEU A 9 26.91 2.73 41.03
N GLN A 10 27.69 3.80 40.93
CA GLN A 10 28.03 4.64 42.04
C GLN A 10 27.21 5.92 42.17
N LEU A 11 26.28 6.18 41.23
CA LEU A 11 25.43 7.42 41.28
C LEU A 11 24.02 7.17 41.81
N SER A 12 23.65 5.96 42.22
CA SER A 12 22.31 5.61 42.67
C SER A 12 22.10 5.44 44.17
N ALA A 13 23.04 5.89 44.99
CA ALA A 13 23.00 5.70 46.45
C ALA A 13 23.26 6.96 47.20
N MET A 14 22.42 8.01 47.08
CA MET A 14 22.34 9.11 48.05
C MET A 14 21.06 9.91 47.80
N THR A 15 19.94 9.50 48.39
CA THR A 15 18.91 10.36 48.96
C THR A 15 17.85 9.47 49.65
N ALA A 16 18.14 9.14 50.88
CA ALA A 16 17.11 8.70 51.83
C ALA A 16 17.52 9.26 53.19
N GLY A 17 16.75 10.18 53.71
CA GLY A 17 16.89 10.60 55.09
C GLY A 17 16.33 11.98 55.37
N GLY A 18 15.23 12.04 56.10
CA GLY A 18 14.99 13.17 56.98
C GLY A 18 13.66 13.92 56.86
N GLY A 19 12.77 13.69 57.84
CA GLY A 19 12.06 14.80 58.44
C GLY A 19 10.54 14.74 58.50
N LEU A 20 10.00 13.95 59.42
CA LEU A 20 8.62 14.14 59.95
C LEU A 20 8.60 15.43 60.78
N LEU A 21 7.82 16.43 60.38
CA LEU A 21 7.32 17.48 61.28
C LEU A 21 5.80 17.62 61.09
N ALA A 22 5.06 17.13 62.05
CA ALA A 22 3.63 17.38 62.20
C ALA A 22 3.41 18.84 62.62
N ALA A 23 2.69 19.63 61.82
CA ALA A 23 2.14 20.91 62.23
C ALA A 23 0.60 20.82 62.13
N CYS A 24 -0.05 20.90 63.31
CA CYS A 24 -1.49 21.08 63.40
C CYS A 24 -1.84 22.48 62.90
N VAL A 25 -2.68 22.59 61.88
CA VAL A 25 -3.34 23.83 61.48
C VAL A 25 -4.84 23.64 61.65
N ALA A 26 -5.48 24.58 62.32
CA ALA A 26 -6.93 24.64 62.58
C ALA A 26 -7.74 24.83 61.30
N PRO A 27 -8.99 24.40 61.25
CA PRO A 27 -9.83 24.51 60.05
C PRO A 27 -10.26 25.97 59.80
N ALA A 28 -9.99 26.47 58.61
CA ALA A 28 -10.56 27.71 58.07
C ALA A 28 -11.97 27.47 57.56
N PRO A 29 -12.87 28.46 57.53
CA PRO A 29 -14.27 28.26 57.15
C PRO A 29 -14.39 27.96 55.65
N ALA A 30 -15.30 27.05 55.34
CA ALA A 30 -15.67 26.69 53.97
C ALA A 30 -16.18 27.91 53.22
N THR A 31 -15.49 28.27 52.19
CA THR A 31 -16.05 29.05 51.08
C THR A 31 -16.64 28.05 50.08
N ASP A 32 -17.92 28.15 49.81
CA ASP A 32 -18.57 27.50 48.69
C ASP A 32 -17.86 27.95 47.41
N ASP A 33 -16.93 27.16 46.90
CA ASP A 33 -16.40 27.30 45.55
C ASP A 33 -17.19 26.32 44.65
N ALA A 34 -18.12 26.91 43.93
CA ALA A 34 -18.91 26.25 42.94
C ALA A 34 -18.02 25.80 41.77
N GLY A 35 -17.90 24.50 41.55
CA GLY A 35 -17.65 23.93 40.25
C GLY A 35 -16.22 24.00 39.73
N ALA A 36 -15.26 23.37 40.43
CA ALA A 36 -14.18 22.75 39.69
C ALA A 36 -14.78 21.52 38.96
N GLY A 37 -15.19 21.70 37.72
CA GLY A 37 -15.43 20.56 36.84
C GLY A 37 -14.18 19.71 36.89
N MET A 38 -14.30 18.44 37.25
CA MET A 38 -13.23 17.47 37.09
C MET A 38 -12.83 17.59 35.62
N ALA A 39 -11.61 18.01 35.35
CA ALA A 39 -11.06 17.88 34.00
C ALA A 39 -11.19 16.40 33.67
N GLU A 40 -11.98 16.11 32.67
CA GLU A 40 -12.09 14.77 32.12
C GLU A 40 -10.67 14.32 31.75
N GLU A 41 -10.22 13.20 32.28
CA GLU A 41 -8.85 12.71 32.04
C GLU A 41 -8.72 12.48 30.53
N ALA A 42 -7.71 13.07 29.91
CA ALA A 42 -7.52 12.98 28.45
C ALA A 42 -7.30 11.51 28.07
N VAL A 43 -8.01 11.09 27.02
CA VAL A 43 -7.88 9.76 26.43
C VAL A 43 -6.62 9.71 25.56
N GLU A 44 -5.79 8.70 25.76
CA GLU A 44 -4.60 8.46 24.94
C GLU A 44 -4.85 7.33 23.96
N ILE A 45 -4.62 7.57 22.67
CA ILE A 45 -4.65 6.54 21.62
C ILE A 45 -3.30 6.48 20.89
N ARG A 46 -2.99 5.31 20.32
CA ARG A 46 -1.77 5.06 19.56
C ARG A 46 -2.12 4.90 18.09
N LEU A 47 -1.50 5.72 17.22
CA LEU A 47 -1.61 5.62 15.75
C LEU A 47 -0.31 5.04 15.18
N ALA A 48 -0.39 3.91 14.49
CA ALA A 48 0.73 3.35 13.76
C ALA A 48 0.66 3.66 12.26
N GLU A 49 1.77 4.21 11.74
CA GLU A 49 1.98 4.50 10.33
C GLU A 49 3.39 4.07 9.89
N GLY A 50 3.55 3.75 8.60
CA GLY A 50 4.87 3.49 8.03
C GLY A 50 5.61 4.78 7.65
N SER A 51 6.93 4.75 7.79
CA SER A 51 7.81 5.87 7.45
C SER A 51 8.40 5.77 6.04
N TRP A 52 7.54 5.51 5.03
CA TRP A 52 8.01 5.30 3.65
C TRP A 52 8.57 6.55 2.95
N VAL A 53 8.20 7.74 3.42
CA VAL A 53 8.63 9.03 2.85
C VAL A 53 9.76 9.66 3.67
N GLY A 54 10.31 8.92 4.63
CA GLY A 54 11.38 9.39 5.49
C GLY A 54 10.95 10.50 6.46
N PRO A 55 11.90 11.36 6.90
CA PRO A 55 11.63 12.37 7.93
C PRO A 55 10.54 13.38 7.55
N GLU A 56 10.41 13.74 6.27
CA GLU A 56 9.39 14.67 5.79
C GLU A 56 7.98 14.08 5.91
N GLY A 57 7.83 12.77 5.61
CA GLY A 57 6.57 12.07 5.80
C GLY A 57 6.21 11.93 7.28
N ILE A 58 7.19 11.69 8.16
CA ILE A 58 6.96 11.66 9.61
C ILE A 58 6.47 13.03 10.08
N ALA A 59 7.13 14.12 9.66
CA ALA A 59 6.74 15.49 10.01
C ALA A 59 5.30 15.81 9.55
N PHE A 60 4.88 15.35 8.38
CA PHE A 60 3.50 15.51 7.94
C PHE A 60 2.50 14.90 8.94
N TRP A 61 2.78 13.72 9.49
CA TRP A 61 1.92 13.11 10.49
C TRP A 61 1.96 13.84 11.84
N THR A 62 3.16 14.16 12.34
CA THR A 62 3.34 14.71 13.69
C THR A 62 3.05 16.21 13.80
N ASP A 63 3.27 16.97 12.74
CA ASP A 63 3.19 18.43 12.77
C ASP A 63 1.90 18.97 12.11
N GLU A 64 1.22 18.15 11.29
CA GLU A 64 0.01 18.57 10.57
C GLU A 64 -1.21 17.72 10.92
N ILE A 65 -1.19 16.40 10.67
CA ILE A 65 -2.37 15.52 10.77
C ILE A 65 -2.80 15.31 12.22
N ILE A 66 -1.88 14.93 13.10
CA ILE A 66 -2.20 14.69 14.51
C ILE A 66 -2.67 15.95 15.21
N PRO A 67 -1.97 17.12 15.09
CA PRO A 67 -2.47 18.35 15.67
C PRO A 67 -3.84 18.77 15.16
N ALA A 68 -4.14 18.59 13.87
CA ALA A 68 -5.45 18.91 13.31
C ALA A 68 -6.57 18.00 13.87
N PHE A 69 -6.25 16.72 14.13
CA PHE A 69 -7.18 15.82 14.79
C PHE A 69 -7.43 16.23 16.25
N GLU A 70 -6.38 16.50 17.03
CA GLU A 70 -6.46 16.87 18.45
C GLU A 70 -7.19 18.21 18.64
N GLU A 71 -7.01 19.18 17.74
CA GLU A 71 -7.76 20.44 17.72
C GLU A 71 -9.27 20.22 17.55
N GLY A 72 -9.65 19.29 16.68
CA GLY A 72 -11.04 18.92 16.42
C GLY A 72 -11.66 18.02 17.49
N HIS A 73 -10.83 17.36 18.33
CA HIS A 73 -11.26 16.36 19.33
C HIS A 73 -10.62 16.65 20.69
N PRO A 74 -10.97 17.77 21.36
CA PRO A 74 -10.41 18.13 22.66
C PRO A 74 -10.60 16.99 23.67
N GLY A 75 -9.52 16.59 24.33
CA GLY A 75 -9.51 15.49 25.30
C GLY A 75 -9.06 14.14 24.73
N ILE A 76 -8.70 14.06 23.45
CA ILE A 76 -8.01 12.90 22.88
C ILE A 76 -6.60 13.32 22.49
N ASN A 77 -5.60 12.61 22.98
CA ASN A 77 -4.19 12.76 22.59
C ASN A 77 -3.76 11.57 21.74
N VAL A 78 -2.84 11.80 20.80
CA VAL A 78 -2.38 10.74 19.87
C VAL A 78 -0.88 10.52 20.02
N THR A 79 -0.49 9.32 20.41
CA THR A 79 0.90 8.87 20.34
C THR A 79 1.18 8.26 18.97
N PHE A 80 2.11 8.85 18.22
CA PHE A 80 2.52 8.38 16.91
C PHE A 80 3.54 7.26 17.02
N GLU A 81 3.25 6.11 16.41
CA GLU A 81 4.19 5.02 16.25
C GLU A 81 4.53 4.83 14.78
N ASN A 82 5.79 4.90 14.44
CA ASN A 82 6.25 4.55 13.12
C ASN A 82 7.26 3.40 13.16
N ALA A 83 7.35 2.66 12.08
CA ALA A 83 8.42 1.73 11.81
C ALA A 83 8.77 1.78 10.33
N GLU A 84 10.03 1.52 10.02
CA GLU A 84 10.47 1.39 8.63
C GLU A 84 10.01 0.04 8.05
N SER A 85 9.66 0.04 6.76
CA SER A 85 9.52 -1.20 6.00
C SER A 85 10.91 -1.88 5.88
N PRO A 86 11.05 -3.22 6.00
CA PRO A 86 9.98 -4.24 6.07
C PRO A 86 9.46 -4.53 7.49
N ASP A 87 10.10 -4.02 8.55
CA ASP A 87 9.83 -4.42 9.94
C ASP A 87 8.43 -4.02 10.44
N TYR A 88 7.76 -3.10 9.76
CA TYR A 88 6.46 -2.59 10.16
C TYR A 88 5.38 -3.69 10.24
N ALA A 89 5.27 -4.54 9.23
CA ALA A 89 4.29 -5.62 9.18
C ALA A 89 4.50 -6.64 10.33
N ASP A 90 5.75 -7.07 10.52
CA ASP A 90 6.12 -8.03 11.57
C ASP A 90 5.89 -7.46 12.97
N LYS A 91 6.18 -6.17 13.15
CA LYS A 91 5.90 -5.44 14.40
C LYS A 91 4.40 -5.44 14.70
N LEU A 92 3.56 -5.00 13.74
CA LEU A 92 2.11 -4.95 13.91
C LEU A 92 1.54 -6.33 14.23
N TYR A 93 1.99 -7.35 13.51
CA TYR A 93 1.55 -8.71 13.72
C TYR A 93 1.88 -9.20 15.13
N THR A 94 3.13 -9.00 15.55
CA THR A 94 3.60 -9.40 16.88
C THR A 94 2.86 -8.69 17.99
N GLN A 95 2.65 -7.37 17.86
CA GLN A 95 1.90 -6.57 18.82
C GLN A 95 0.42 -7.01 18.89
N SER A 96 -0.21 -7.28 17.73
CA SER A 96 -1.60 -7.72 17.65
C SER A 96 -1.82 -9.06 18.33
N VAL A 97 -0.93 -10.03 18.12
CA VAL A 97 -0.99 -11.34 18.79
C VAL A 97 -0.74 -11.23 20.29
N ALA A 98 0.12 -10.32 20.71
CA ALA A 98 0.41 -10.06 22.13
C ALA A 98 -0.71 -9.27 22.83
N GLY A 99 -1.70 -8.74 22.12
CA GLY A 99 -2.75 -7.87 22.67
C GLY A 99 -2.27 -6.46 23.02
N ASP A 100 -1.17 -6.03 22.45
CA ASP A 100 -0.54 -4.69 22.60
C ASP A 100 -0.45 -3.94 21.26
N ALA A 101 -1.40 -4.19 20.37
CA ALA A 101 -1.47 -3.46 19.10
C ALA A 101 -1.73 -1.97 19.32
N PRO A 102 -1.24 -1.07 18.43
CA PRO A 102 -1.70 0.31 18.37
C PRO A 102 -3.22 0.36 18.16
N ASP A 103 -3.90 1.36 18.73
CA ASP A 103 -5.36 1.49 18.66
C ASP A 103 -5.84 1.64 17.22
N VAL A 104 -5.11 2.45 16.42
CA VAL A 104 -5.33 2.63 14.98
C VAL A 104 -4.05 2.25 14.26
N MET A 105 -4.15 1.42 13.23
CA MET A 105 -3.00 0.99 12.45
C MET A 105 -3.26 1.05 10.95
N PHE A 106 -2.32 1.59 10.22
CA PHE A 106 -2.27 1.47 8.77
C PHE A 106 -1.92 0.02 8.40
N VAL A 107 -2.67 -0.55 7.48
CA VAL A 107 -2.48 -1.91 6.97
C VAL A 107 -2.66 -1.94 5.46
N TRP A 108 -2.02 -2.90 4.80
CA TRP A 108 -2.09 -3.08 3.35
C TRP A 108 -2.15 -4.56 2.97
N GLY A 109 -2.71 -4.89 1.81
CA GLY A 109 -2.70 -6.20 1.16
C GLY A 109 -2.78 -7.37 2.13
N GLY A 110 -1.82 -8.28 2.05
CA GLY A 110 -1.75 -9.47 2.89
C GLY A 110 -1.74 -9.19 4.40
N VAL A 111 -1.17 -8.07 4.86
CA VAL A 111 -1.18 -7.69 6.29
C VAL A 111 -2.61 -7.44 6.75
N ASN A 112 -3.39 -6.66 5.98
CA ASN A 112 -4.80 -6.40 6.25
C ASN A 112 -5.59 -7.71 6.31
N TYR A 113 -5.47 -8.55 5.29
CA TYR A 113 -6.21 -9.79 5.18
C TYR A 113 -5.89 -10.78 6.30
N ASN A 114 -4.60 -10.93 6.63
CA ASN A 114 -4.16 -11.84 7.69
C ASN A 114 -4.65 -11.39 9.07
N LEU A 115 -4.55 -10.10 9.41
CA LEU A 115 -5.04 -9.57 10.67
C LEU A 115 -6.57 -9.66 10.77
N MET A 116 -7.28 -9.38 9.68
CA MET A 116 -8.73 -9.49 9.61
C MET A 116 -9.21 -10.94 9.79
N GLN A 117 -8.63 -11.90 9.06
CA GLN A 117 -8.95 -13.33 9.20
C GLN A 117 -8.65 -13.87 10.60
N LYS A 118 -7.64 -13.34 11.28
CA LYS A 118 -7.30 -13.69 12.68
C LYS A 118 -8.13 -12.94 13.72
N GLY A 119 -9.10 -12.12 13.29
CA GLY A 119 -10.01 -11.39 14.19
C GLY A 119 -9.30 -10.36 15.07
N GLN A 120 -8.23 -9.73 14.54
CA GLN A 120 -7.47 -8.71 15.27
C GLN A 120 -8.09 -7.32 15.19
N PHE A 121 -9.06 -7.10 14.31
CA PHE A 121 -9.73 -5.81 14.14
C PHE A 121 -11.08 -5.75 14.85
N LEU A 122 -11.43 -4.54 15.31
CA LEU A 122 -12.76 -4.18 15.76
C LEU A 122 -13.71 -4.16 14.55
N GLN A 123 -14.92 -4.70 14.73
CA GLN A 123 -15.99 -4.57 13.73
C GLN A 123 -16.54 -3.14 13.73
N LEU A 124 -16.67 -2.53 12.54
CA LEU A 124 -16.97 -1.11 12.40
C LEU A 124 -18.41 -0.82 11.91
N ASP A 125 -19.25 -1.82 11.67
CA ASP A 125 -20.61 -1.62 11.13
C ASP A 125 -21.48 -0.69 11.99
N ASP A 126 -21.34 -0.75 13.32
CA ASP A 126 -22.10 0.12 14.24
C ASP A 126 -21.59 1.57 14.27
N TYR A 127 -20.40 1.81 13.73
CA TYR A 127 -19.77 3.13 13.72
C TYR A 127 -19.94 3.87 12.38
N PHE A 128 -20.11 3.19 11.26
CA PHE A 128 -20.24 3.81 9.94
C PHE A 128 -21.60 3.46 9.33
N ALA A 129 -22.42 4.48 9.12
CA ALA A 129 -23.69 4.31 8.40
C ALA A 129 -23.44 4.10 6.90
N PRO A 130 -24.32 3.39 6.17
CA PRO A 130 -24.16 3.20 4.72
C PRO A 130 -23.92 4.50 3.94
N ALA A 131 -24.57 5.61 4.35
CA ALA A 131 -24.39 6.92 3.71
C ALA A 131 -22.95 7.47 3.88
N ASP A 132 -22.24 7.08 4.94
CA ASP A 132 -20.83 7.50 5.15
C ASP A 132 -19.88 6.85 4.14
N LEU A 133 -20.31 5.73 3.54
CA LEU A 133 -19.51 4.86 2.66
C LEU A 133 -19.75 5.13 1.17
N GLU A 134 -20.82 5.83 0.78
CA GLU A 134 -21.23 5.99 -0.61
C GLU A 134 -20.20 6.71 -1.51
N ASP A 135 -19.36 7.58 -0.91
CA ASP A 135 -18.35 8.37 -1.63
C ASP A 135 -17.05 7.59 -1.88
N PHE A 136 -16.86 6.43 -1.25
CA PHE A 136 -15.68 5.61 -1.48
C PHE A 136 -15.79 4.77 -2.75
N TYR A 137 -14.65 4.42 -3.35
CA TYR A 137 -14.60 3.40 -4.39
C TYR A 137 -15.03 2.04 -3.81
N PRO A 138 -16.02 1.35 -4.41
CA PRO A 138 -16.54 0.09 -3.86
C PRO A 138 -15.45 -0.96 -3.64
N ALA A 139 -14.54 -1.17 -4.61
CA ALA A 139 -13.44 -2.12 -4.48
C ALA A 139 -12.56 -1.83 -3.25
N LYS A 140 -12.38 -0.56 -2.89
CA LYS A 140 -11.59 -0.19 -1.71
C LYS A 140 -12.30 -0.54 -0.40
N LEU A 141 -13.63 -0.44 -0.34
CA LEU A 141 -14.41 -0.89 0.80
C LEU A 141 -14.45 -2.42 0.91
N ASP A 142 -14.61 -3.11 -0.22
CA ASP A 142 -14.65 -4.57 -0.27
C ASP A 142 -13.37 -5.19 0.32
N ALA A 143 -12.22 -4.51 0.18
CA ALA A 143 -10.95 -4.91 0.78
C ALA A 143 -10.96 -5.04 2.31
N HIS A 144 -11.93 -4.41 2.96
CA HIS A 144 -12.07 -4.36 4.42
C HIS A 144 -13.30 -5.12 4.93
N LEU A 145 -13.94 -5.91 4.05
CA LEU A 145 -15.06 -6.76 4.41
C LEU A 145 -14.62 -8.21 4.63
N LEU A 146 -15.10 -8.80 5.71
CA LEU A 146 -15.02 -10.24 5.97
C LEU A 146 -16.42 -10.73 6.36
N ASP A 147 -16.96 -11.71 5.65
CA ASP A 147 -18.31 -12.24 5.84
C ASP A 147 -19.39 -11.13 5.85
N GLY A 148 -19.21 -10.12 4.99
CA GLY A 148 -20.11 -8.97 4.86
C GLY A 148 -20.07 -7.99 6.03
N LYS A 149 -19.05 -8.05 6.88
CA LYS A 149 -18.83 -7.16 8.02
C LYS A 149 -17.62 -6.28 7.77
N LEU A 150 -17.72 -5.01 8.19
CA LEU A 150 -16.67 -3.99 8.00
C LEU A 150 -15.66 -4.05 9.15
N TYR A 151 -14.37 -4.18 8.83
CA TYR A 151 -13.26 -4.27 9.80
C TYR A 151 -12.16 -3.22 9.58
N GLY A 152 -12.29 -2.35 8.59
CA GLY A 152 -11.36 -1.28 8.33
C GLY A 152 -11.95 -0.24 7.40
N MET A 153 -11.22 0.85 7.22
CA MET A 153 -11.61 1.92 6.30
C MET A 153 -10.47 2.25 5.33
N PRO A 154 -10.78 2.46 4.04
CA PRO A 154 -9.74 2.69 3.03
C PRO A 154 -8.96 3.99 3.31
N LYS A 155 -7.63 3.93 3.26
CA LYS A 155 -6.74 5.07 3.43
C LYS A 155 -6.51 5.83 2.14
N TYR A 156 -6.04 5.13 1.10
CA TYR A 156 -5.75 5.72 -0.20
C TYR A 156 -5.99 4.71 -1.32
N VAL A 157 -6.12 5.21 -2.54
CA VAL A 157 -6.13 4.36 -3.72
C VAL A 157 -4.70 3.99 -4.06
N SER A 158 -4.41 2.70 -4.02
CA SER A 158 -3.19 2.11 -4.56
C SER A 158 -3.59 1.32 -5.79
N THR A 159 -3.42 1.91 -6.95
CA THR A 159 -3.70 1.27 -8.24
C THR A 159 -2.53 1.52 -9.17
N VAL A 160 -2.54 0.92 -10.33
CA VAL A 160 -1.45 0.95 -11.30
C VAL A 160 -1.86 1.67 -12.58
N ALA A 161 -0.91 2.42 -13.16
CA ALA A 161 -0.99 3.01 -14.49
C ALA A 161 0.35 2.76 -15.22
N MET A 162 0.39 2.95 -16.52
CA MET A 162 1.61 2.82 -17.30
C MET A 162 2.39 4.13 -17.30
N ALA A 163 3.59 4.13 -16.71
CA ALA A 163 4.56 5.20 -16.90
C ALA A 163 5.39 4.96 -18.17
N TYR A 164 5.68 6.00 -18.92
CA TYR A 164 6.50 5.89 -20.12
C TYR A 164 7.51 7.04 -20.27
N ASN A 165 8.70 6.71 -20.79
CA ASN A 165 9.81 7.64 -21.00
C ASN A 165 9.73 8.22 -22.41
N LYS A 166 9.30 9.49 -22.52
CA LYS A 166 9.13 10.20 -23.79
C LYS A 166 10.44 10.34 -24.57
N ASP A 167 11.57 10.54 -23.88
CA ASP A 167 12.87 10.70 -24.55
C ASP A 167 13.29 9.39 -25.23
N ILE A 168 13.04 8.24 -24.61
CA ILE A 168 13.30 6.93 -25.21
C ILE A 168 12.37 6.67 -26.40
N LEU A 169 11.08 7.00 -26.27
CA LEU A 169 10.11 6.84 -27.36
C LEU A 169 10.49 7.71 -28.56
N ASP A 170 10.77 9.00 -28.33
CA ASP A 170 11.16 9.95 -29.37
C ASP A 170 12.42 9.48 -30.11
N GLU A 171 13.45 9.00 -29.39
CA GLU A 171 14.68 8.47 -30.00
C GLU A 171 14.40 7.22 -30.85
N ALA A 172 13.47 6.37 -30.43
CA ALA A 172 13.07 5.17 -31.17
C ALA A 172 12.07 5.44 -32.30
N GLY A 173 11.53 6.66 -32.40
CA GLY A 173 10.46 7.02 -33.33
C GLY A 173 9.13 6.35 -33.04
N VAL A 174 8.87 6.05 -31.77
CA VAL A 174 7.61 5.47 -31.25
C VAL A 174 6.71 6.61 -30.78
N GLU A 175 5.46 6.60 -31.20
CA GLU A 175 4.47 7.57 -30.73
C GLU A 175 4.13 7.36 -29.23
N ASN A 176 3.69 8.41 -28.54
CA ASN A 176 3.23 8.28 -27.16
C ASN A 176 1.94 7.45 -27.11
N PRO A 177 1.79 6.55 -26.13
CA PRO A 177 0.56 5.77 -25.99
C PRO A 177 -0.62 6.69 -25.64
N ASP A 178 -1.78 6.37 -26.20
CA ASP A 178 -3.02 7.18 -26.10
C ASP A 178 -4.11 6.56 -25.22
N GLY A 179 -3.77 5.48 -24.48
CA GLY A 179 -4.70 4.75 -23.63
C GLY A 179 -5.57 3.72 -24.38
N THR A 180 -5.36 3.54 -25.68
CA THR A 180 -6.09 2.55 -26.52
C THR A 180 -5.21 1.41 -27.00
N TRP A 181 -3.91 1.47 -26.74
CA TRP A 181 -2.95 0.48 -27.23
C TRP A 181 -3.25 -0.91 -26.67
N THR A 182 -3.19 -1.88 -27.58
CA THR A 182 -3.31 -3.31 -27.26
C THR A 182 -1.96 -3.87 -26.76
N TRP A 183 -2.00 -5.09 -26.25
CA TRP A 183 -0.78 -5.82 -25.92
C TRP A 183 0.19 -5.93 -27.09
N ASP A 184 -0.33 -6.18 -28.33
CA ASP A 184 0.51 -6.26 -29.51
C ASP A 184 1.17 -4.91 -29.87
N ASP A 185 0.42 -3.79 -29.72
CA ASP A 185 0.99 -2.45 -29.94
C ASP A 185 2.13 -2.18 -28.96
N TYR A 186 1.95 -2.56 -27.70
CA TYR A 186 2.99 -2.44 -26.70
C TYR A 186 4.20 -3.33 -26.98
N VAL A 187 4.03 -4.58 -27.45
CA VAL A 187 5.16 -5.46 -27.81
C VAL A 187 6.01 -4.81 -28.91
N ILE A 188 5.38 -4.25 -29.94
CA ILE A 188 6.08 -3.52 -31.02
C ILE A 188 6.88 -2.36 -30.43
N ALA A 189 6.28 -1.58 -29.51
CA ALA A 189 6.96 -0.46 -28.86
C ALA A 189 8.11 -0.92 -27.95
N TYR A 190 7.93 -2.01 -27.17
CA TYR A 190 8.98 -2.58 -26.31
C TYR A 190 10.18 -3.05 -27.12
N GLU A 191 9.95 -3.72 -28.26
CA GLU A 191 11.01 -4.16 -29.15
C GLU A 191 11.76 -2.97 -29.77
N ALA A 192 11.03 -1.95 -30.23
CA ALA A 192 11.61 -0.75 -30.84
C ALA A 192 12.45 0.08 -29.85
N THR A 193 12.08 0.08 -28.57
CA THR A 193 12.75 0.87 -27.52
C THR A 193 13.82 0.08 -26.76
N THR A 194 13.98 -1.21 -27.00
CA THR A 194 15.05 -2.02 -26.41
C THR A 194 16.36 -1.81 -27.16
N LYS A 195 17.41 -1.40 -26.47
CA LYS A 195 18.74 -1.21 -27.08
C LYS A 195 19.76 -2.22 -26.57
N ARG A 196 20.55 -2.73 -27.51
CA ARG A 196 21.68 -3.60 -27.23
C ARG A 196 22.97 -2.91 -27.64
N ASP A 197 24.05 -3.13 -26.90
CA ASP A 197 25.36 -2.69 -27.26
C ASP A 197 26.01 -3.58 -28.33
N ASP A 198 27.24 -3.26 -28.72
CA ASP A 198 28.00 -3.99 -29.75
C ASP A 198 28.30 -5.46 -29.33
N SER A 199 28.22 -5.79 -28.07
CA SER A 199 28.36 -7.17 -27.52
C SER A 199 27.06 -7.95 -27.55
N GLY A 200 25.91 -7.29 -27.76
CA GLY A 200 24.57 -7.83 -27.73
C GLY A 200 23.93 -7.75 -26.33
N GLU A 201 24.61 -7.13 -25.35
CA GLU A 201 24.06 -6.90 -24.02
C GLU A 201 23.00 -5.78 -24.05
N ILE A 202 21.87 -5.98 -23.33
CA ILE A 202 20.81 -4.98 -23.26
C ILE A 202 21.24 -3.85 -22.32
N VAL A 203 21.31 -2.63 -22.85
CA VAL A 203 21.70 -1.41 -22.12
C VAL A 203 20.51 -0.49 -21.84
N GLN A 204 19.37 -0.71 -22.52
CA GLN A 204 18.10 -0.03 -22.33
C GLN A 204 16.98 -1.02 -22.59
N TRP A 205 16.02 -1.08 -21.68
CA TRP A 205 14.92 -2.04 -21.71
C TRP A 205 13.64 -1.38 -22.26
N GLY A 206 12.90 -2.11 -23.07
CA GLY A 206 11.58 -1.68 -23.54
C GLY A 206 10.56 -1.64 -22.43
N ARG A 207 10.65 -2.58 -21.49
CA ARG A 207 9.69 -2.67 -20.39
C ARG A 207 10.34 -3.20 -19.10
N TYR A 208 9.76 -2.85 -17.96
CA TYR A 208 9.89 -3.59 -16.72
C TYR A 208 8.62 -4.38 -16.46
N VAL A 209 8.74 -5.67 -16.17
CA VAL A 209 7.64 -6.56 -15.78
C VAL A 209 7.67 -6.75 -14.27
N ALA A 210 6.65 -6.25 -13.58
CA ALA A 210 6.50 -6.43 -12.14
C ALA A 210 5.82 -7.78 -11.88
N GLN A 211 6.61 -8.88 -11.85
CA GLN A 211 6.08 -10.25 -11.76
C GLN A 211 5.27 -10.53 -10.50
N GLN A 212 5.34 -9.68 -9.48
CA GLN A 212 4.50 -9.76 -8.29
C GLN A 212 3.07 -9.21 -8.51
N TYR A 213 2.77 -8.64 -9.67
CA TYR A 213 1.50 -8.00 -9.98
C TYR A 213 1.03 -8.39 -11.39
N MET A 214 0.63 -9.66 -11.55
CA MET A 214 0.16 -10.22 -12.84
C MET A 214 -1.35 -10.34 -12.95
N GLU A 215 -2.06 -10.06 -11.86
CA GLU A 215 -3.49 -10.35 -11.71
C GLU A 215 -4.32 -9.66 -12.78
N HIS A 216 -4.06 -8.38 -13.02
CA HIS A 216 -4.82 -7.59 -13.99
C HIS A 216 -4.63 -8.08 -15.44
N TYR A 217 -3.46 -8.66 -15.79
CA TYR A 217 -3.27 -9.30 -17.09
C TYR A 217 -4.13 -10.55 -17.24
N VAL A 218 -4.21 -11.36 -16.19
CA VAL A 218 -5.09 -12.55 -16.17
C VAL A 218 -6.54 -12.13 -16.39
N TRP A 219 -7.01 -11.10 -15.68
CA TRP A 219 -8.38 -10.60 -15.82
C TRP A 219 -8.65 -9.92 -17.17
N MET A 220 -7.69 -9.13 -17.69
CA MET A 220 -7.78 -8.52 -19.03
C MET A 220 -8.00 -9.57 -20.12
N ASN A 221 -7.41 -10.76 -19.95
CA ASN A 221 -7.52 -11.85 -20.92
C ASN A 221 -8.73 -12.77 -20.65
N GLY A 222 -9.61 -12.41 -19.70
CA GLY A 222 -10.81 -13.19 -19.36
C GLY A 222 -10.56 -14.37 -18.43
N GLY A 223 -9.34 -14.53 -17.91
CA GLY A 223 -9.00 -15.54 -16.91
C GLY A 223 -9.38 -15.09 -15.49
N GLU A 224 -9.28 -16.03 -14.55
CA GLU A 224 -9.50 -15.79 -13.13
C GLU A 224 -8.32 -16.27 -12.30
N TRP A 225 -8.05 -15.56 -11.19
CA TRP A 225 -6.99 -15.92 -10.26
C TRP A 225 -7.44 -17.00 -9.27
N MET A 226 -8.65 -16.86 -8.79
CA MET A 226 -9.28 -17.80 -7.85
C MET A 226 -10.81 -17.81 -7.98
N ASN A 227 -11.45 -18.74 -7.28
CA ASN A 227 -12.91 -18.98 -7.33
C ASN A 227 -13.77 -17.97 -6.60
N ALA A 228 -13.18 -16.91 -6.03
CA ALA A 228 -13.89 -15.80 -5.37
C ALA A 228 -13.08 -14.50 -5.51
N PRO A 229 -13.70 -13.32 -5.42
CA PRO A 229 -12.96 -12.04 -5.45
C PRO A 229 -11.93 -11.91 -4.33
N LEU A 230 -12.28 -12.37 -3.12
CA LEU A 230 -11.41 -12.46 -1.95
C LEU A 230 -11.70 -13.77 -1.19
N PHE A 231 -10.71 -14.26 -0.46
CA PHE A 231 -10.77 -15.44 0.40
C PHE A 231 -11.22 -16.70 -0.33
N GLY A 232 -10.79 -16.82 -1.60
CA GLY A 232 -11.00 -18.03 -2.38
C GLY A 232 -10.31 -19.26 -1.77
N THR A 233 -10.84 -20.42 -2.13
CA THR A 233 -10.31 -21.74 -1.68
C THR A 233 -9.79 -22.57 -2.85
N LYS A 234 -9.83 -22.04 -4.06
CA LYS A 234 -9.35 -22.70 -5.27
C LYS A 234 -8.61 -21.71 -6.15
N CYS A 235 -7.42 -22.08 -6.57
CA CYS A 235 -6.64 -21.36 -7.57
C CYS A 235 -7.15 -21.74 -8.99
N LEU A 236 -7.25 -20.76 -9.89
CA LEU A 236 -7.75 -20.94 -11.26
C LEU A 236 -6.72 -20.50 -12.31
N LEU A 237 -5.45 -20.39 -11.93
CA LEU A 237 -4.37 -19.97 -12.83
C LEU A 237 -4.02 -21.00 -13.93
N ASP A 238 -4.47 -22.25 -13.80
CA ASP A 238 -4.33 -23.30 -14.81
C ASP A 238 -5.32 -23.17 -15.96
N GLY A 239 -6.24 -22.19 -15.92
CA GLY A 239 -7.13 -21.87 -17.03
C GLY A 239 -6.37 -21.39 -18.26
N GLU A 240 -6.87 -21.71 -19.45
CA GLU A 240 -6.22 -21.36 -20.74
C GLU A 240 -5.98 -19.86 -20.87
N GLU A 241 -6.96 -19.04 -20.50
CA GLU A 241 -6.88 -17.57 -20.56
C GLU A 241 -5.85 -17.02 -19.55
N ALA A 242 -5.78 -17.62 -18.35
CA ALA A 242 -4.81 -17.21 -17.32
C ALA A 242 -3.38 -17.57 -17.74
N ILE A 243 -3.16 -18.80 -18.21
CA ILE A 243 -1.86 -19.24 -18.73
C ILE A 243 -1.41 -18.35 -19.91
N ALA A 244 -2.31 -18.01 -20.85
CA ALA A 244 -1.98 -17.15 -21.98
C ALA A 244 -1.55 -15.74 -21.53
N ALA A 245 -2.22 -15.15 -20.55
CA ALA A 245 -1.86 -13.85 -19.99
C ALA A 245 -0.52 -13.87 -19.25
N LEU A 246 -0.28 -14.89 -18.45
CA LEU A 246 1.01 -15.08 -17.77
C LEU A 246 2.13 -15.30 -18.79
N LYS A 247 1.87 -16.08 -19.82
CA LYS A 247 2.84 -16.35 -20.91
C LYS A 247 3.20 -15.10 -21.68
N TYR A 248 2.24 -14.20 -21.95
CA TYR A 248 2.54 -12.90 -22.55
C TYR A 248 3.65 -12.16 -21.78
N ASN A 249 3.53 -12.03 -20.46
CA ASN A 249 4.53 -11.39 -19.63
C ASN A 249 5.83 -12.20 -19.50
N TYR A 250 5.73 -13.54 -19.43
CA TYR A 250 6.87 -14.44 -19.35
C TYR A 250 7.75 -14.35 -20.60
N ASP A 251 7.15 -14.28 -21.78
CA ASP A 251 7.88 -14.17 -23.05
C ASP A 251 8.62 -12.83 -23.20
N LEU A 252 8.17 -11.74 -22.56
CA LEU A 252 8.91 -10.46 -22.54
C LEU A 252 10.23 -10.57 -21.79
N ILE A 253 10.33 -11.49 -20.82
CA ILE A 253 11.54 -11.71 -20.01
C ILE A 253 12.40 -12.83 -20.60
N TYR A 254 11.79 -13.97 -20.98
CA TYR A 254 12.50 -15.21 -21.32
C TYR A 254 12.34 -15.62 -22.78
N GLY A 255 11.53 -14.90 -23.56
CA GLY A 255 11.35 -15.15 -24.99
C GLY A 255 12.57 -14.83 -25.84
N SER A 256 12.51 -15.18 -27.12
CA SER A 256 13.60 -14.96 -28.08
C SER A 256 13.93 -13.47 -28.28
N ASN A 257 12.95 -12.58 -28.11
CA ASN A 257 13.07 -11.13 -28.22
C ASN A 257 12.94 -10.50 -26.83
N GLN A 258 13.85 -10.89 -25.91
CA GLN A 258 13.85 -10.35 -24.55
C GLN A 258 13.84 -8.81 -24.57
N VAL A 259 12.83 -8.21 -23.92
CA VAL A 259 12.63 -6.75 -23.82
C VAL A 259 12.50 -6.27 -22.38
N ALA A 260 12.42 -7.20 -21.43
CA ALA A 260 12.32 -6.90 -20.01
C ALA A 260 13.42 -7.62 -19.21
N PRO A 261 13.96 -7.00 -18.15
CA PRO A 261 14.95 -7.64 -17.29
C PRO A 261 14.29 -8.69 -16.39
N ILE A 262 15.07 -9.68 -15.94
CA ILE A 262 14.69 -10.54 -14.83
C ILE A 262 14.65 -9.69 -13.55
N ALA A 263 13.66 -9.90 -12.70
CA ALA A 263 13.59 -9.19 -11.43
C ALA A 263 14.84 -9.38 -10.58
N GLY A 264 15.31 -8.32 -9.96
CA GLY A 264 16.54 -8.32 -9.19
C GLY A 264 17.84 -8.33 -10.02
N SER A 265 17.76 -8.49 -11.35
CA SER A 265 18.95 -8.41 -12.21
C SER A 265 19.42 -6.98 -12.49
N VAL A 266 18.60 -5.97 -12.19
CA VAL A 266 19.00 -4.56 -12.21
C VAL A 266 19.41 -4.20 -10.77
N PRO A 267 20.71 -4.22 -10.47
CA PRO A 267 21.18 -3.99 -9.11
C PRO A 267 20.93 -2.54 -8.68
N GLU A 268 20.77 -2.35 -7.38
CA GLU A 268 20.80 -1.05 -6.68
C GLU A 268 19.49 -0.27 -6.62
N VAL A 269 18.41 -0.69 -7.31
CA VAL A 269 17.14 0.05 -7.29
C VAL A 269 16.00 -0.92 -6.94
N GLY A 270 15.20 -0.60 -5.94
CA GLY A 270 13.97 -1.34 -5.68
C GLY A 270 13.06 -1.34 -6.93
N TRP A 271 12.27 -2.38 -7.12
CA TRP A 271 11.41 -2.54 -8.30
C TRP A 271 10.52 -1.30 -8.58
N HIS A 272 10.09 -0.60 -7.55
CA HIS A 272 9.26 0.62 -7.65
C HIS A 272 10.03 1.85 -8.15
N ASN A 273 11.36 1.86 -8.08
CA ASN A 273 12.19 2.97 -8.54
C ASN A 273 12.94 2.67 -9.86
N ILE A 274 12.70 1.50 -10.45
CA ILE A 274 13.44 1.09 -11.66
C ILE A 274 13.20 2.03 -12.84
N PHE A 275 12.00 2.60 -12.95
CA PHE A 275 11.68 3.59 -13.96
C PHE A 275 12.52 4.86 -13.82
N SER A 276 12.80 5.31 -12.60
CA SER A 276 13.62 6.49 -12.30
C SER A 276 15.11 6.33 -12.71
N THR A 277 15.53 5.14 -13.10
CA THR A 277 16.87 4.95 -13.71
C THR A 277 17.03 5.61 -15.08
N GLY A 278 15.92 5.99 -15.73
CA GLY A 278 15.91 6.50 -17.11
C GLY A 278 16.27 5.47 -18.18
N LYS A 279 16.41 4.18 -17.83
CA LYS A 279 16.81 3.09 -18.74
C LYS A 279 15.65 2.18 -19.14
N ILE A 280 14.45 2.49 -18.72
CA ILE A 280 13.23 1.71 -18.97
C ILE A 280 12.26 2.58 -19.77
N ALA A 281 11.79 2.09 -20.93
CA ALA A 281 10.85 2.83 -21.75
C ALA A 281 9.44 2.83 -21.13
N PHE A 282 8.98 1.68 -20.61
CA PHE A 282 7.65 1.51 -20.03
C PHE A 282 7.73 0.73 -18.73
N ALA A 283 7.03 1.21 -17.69
CA ALA A 283 6.88 0.50 -16.43
C ALA A 283 5.49 0.73 -15.84
N GLU A 284 4.87 -0.32 -15.34
CA GLU A 284 3.69 -0.16 -14.49
C GLU A 284 4.12 0.49 -13.19
N SER A 285 3.37 1.52 -12.81
CA SER A 285 3.71 2.35 -11.67
C SER A 285 2.48 2.55 -10.80
N HIS A 286 2.70 2.58 -9.51
CA HIS A 286 1.63 2.76 -8.54
C HIS A 286 1.34 4.24 -8.28
N SER A 287 0.10 4.57 -7.92
CA SER A 287 -0.29 5.95 -7.61
C SER A 287 0.58 6.59 -6.51
N TRP A 288 1.07 5.80 -5.55
CA TRP A 288 1.96 6.28 -4.47
C TRP A 288 3.40 6.58 -4.92
N THR A 289 3.81 6.18 -6.14
CA THR A 289 5.14 6.53 -6.68
C THR A 289 5.18 7.91 -7.33
N VAL A 290 4.04 8.52 -7.63
CA VAL A 290 3.92 9.77 -8.39
C VAL A 290 4.81 10.87 -7.82
N THR A 291 4.74 11.12 -6.51
CA THR A 291 5.52 12.16 -5.84
C THR A 291 7.02 11.94 -5.99
N ASN A 292 7.49 10.69 -5.84
CA ASN A 292 8.90 10.34 -6.02
C ASN A 292 9.33 10.55 -7.47
N TYR A 293 8.53 10.12 -8.44
CA TYR A 293 8.86 10.31 -9.86
C TYR A 293 8.94 11.78 -10.25
N VAL A 294 8.03 12.62 -9.76
CA VAL A 294 8.08 14.08 -10.00
C VAL A 294 9.35 14.71 -9.43
N ARG A 295 9.84 14.22 -8.30
CA ARG A 295 11.01 14.76 -7.59
C ARG A 295 12.35 14.24 -8.12
N GLU A 296 12.37 13.01 -8.61
CA GLU A 296 13.61 12.27 -8.87
C GLU A 296 13.95 12.13 -10.37
N ASN A 297 12.92 12.08 -11.24
CA ASN A 297 13.16 11.88 -12.67
C ASN A 297 13.60 13.18 -13.34
N ASP A 298 14.73 13.17 -14.00
CA ASP A 298 15.33 14.29 -14.72
C ASP A 298 15.19 14.18 -16.26
N PHE A 299 14.35 13.26 -16.76
CA PHE A 299 14.01 13.01 -18.15
C PHE A 299 12.53 13.32 -18.43
N ASN A 300 12.13 13.42 -19.71
CA ASN A 300 10.75 13.63 -20.09
C ASN A 300 9.95 12.31 -20.00
N TRP A 301 8.86 12.32 -19.27
CA TRP A 301 8.02 11.14 -19.05
C TRP A 301 6.56 11.53 -18.85
N ASP A 302 5.66 10.53 -18.75
CA ASP A 302 4.25 10.74 -18.41
C ASP A 302 3.62 9.42 -17.96
N PHE A 303 2.33 9.49 -17.57
CA PHE A 303 1.48 8.34 -17.37
C PHE A 303 0.46 8.20 -18.52
N THR A 304 -0.08 6.99 -18.64
CA THR A 304 -1.22 6.64 -19.48
C THR A 304 -1.98 5.47 -18.87
N ASP A 305 -3.14 5.17 -19.41
CA ASP A 305 -3.92 3.99 -19.01
C ASP A 305 -3.11 2.70 -19.25
N LEU A 306 -3.45 1.63 -18.53
CA LEU A 306 -2.91 0.30 -18.79
C LEU A 306 -3.30 -0.16 -20.21
N PRO A 307 -2.52 -1.07 -20.81
CA PRO A 307 -2.87 -1.65 -22.11
C PRO A 307 -4.23 -2.37 -22.03
N VAL A 308 -4.87 -2.52 -23.17
CA VAL A 308 -6.01 -3.42 -23.30
C VAL A 308 -5.55 -4.77 -23.87
N SER A 309 -6.21 -5.88 -23.52
CA SER A 309 -5.90 -7.14 -24.18
C SER A 309 -6.20 -7.05 -25.69
N ASN A 310 -5.65 -7.95 -26.50
CA ASN A 310 -5.86 -7.95 -27.95
C ASN A 310 -7.35 -8.11 -28.32
N ASP A 311 -8.17 -8.67 -27.44
CA ASP A 311 -9.63 -8.80 -27.59
C ASP A 311 -10.40 -7.61 -26.95
N GLY A 312 -9.70 -6.59 -26.48
CA GLY A 312 -10.27 -5.37 -25.91
C GLY A 312 -10.66 -5.45 -24.43
N GLY A 313 -10.22 -6.50 -23.72
CA GLY A 313 -10.47 -6.63 -22.28
C GLY A 313 -9.68 -5.59 -21.48
N LYS A 314 -10.31 -5.06 -20.42
CA LYS A 314 -9.74 -4.10 -19.49
C LYS A 314 -9.82 -4.64 -18.08
N ALA A 315 -8.81 -4.40 -17.28
CA ALA A 315 -8.83 -4.62 -15.84
C ALA A 315 -7.75 -3.77 -15.18
N GLY A 316 -8.01 -3.32 -13.97
CA GLY A 316 -7.05 -2.68 -13.11
C GLY A 316 -6.79 -3.53 -11.86
N LEU A 317 -5.72 -3.20 -11.15
CA LEU A 317 -5.35 -3.79 -9.88
C LEU A 317 -5.35 -2.71 -8.81
N THR A 318 -6.00 -2.97 -7.67
CA THR A 318 -5.94 -2.12 -6.48
C THR A 318 -5.73 -2.97 -5.23
N PHE A 319 -5.19 -2.36 -4.18
CA PHE A 319 -4.75 -3.06 -2.97
C PHE A 319 -5.56 -2.66 -1.74
N ALA A 320 -5.52 -3.50 -0.71
CA ALA A 320 -6.25 -3.32 0.56
C ALA A 320 -5.53 -2.35 1.51
N ASP A 321 -5.27 -1.13 1.06
CA ASP A 321 -4.62 -0.11 1.90
C ASP A 321 -5.65 0.64 2.74
N GLY A 322 -5.57 0.51 4.06
CA GLY A 322 -6.57 1.10 4.95
C GLY A 322 -6.13 1.20 6.40
N TYR A 323 -7.06 1.66 7.22
CA TYR A 323 -6.92 1.72 8.68
C TYR A 323 -7.77 0.67 9.35
N GLY A 324 -7.14 -0.17 10.17
CA GLY A 324 -7.81 -1.06 11.11
C GLY A 324 -7.80 -0.47 12.52
N VAL A 325 -8.85 -0.70 13.27
CA VAL A 325 -8.91 -0.44 14.71
C VAL A 325 -8.61 -1.74 15.44
N ALA A 326 -7.68 -1.71 16.39
CA ALA A 326 -7.33 -2.90 17.17
C ALA A 326 -8.54 -3.42 17.97
N ARG A 327 -8.82 -4.72 17.87
CA ARG A 327 -9.89 -5.34 18.68
C ARG A 327 -9.63 -5.21 20.19
N ALA A 328 -8.35 -5.14 20.58
CA ALA A 328 -7.93 -5.06 21.98
C ALA A 328 -7.95 -3.63 22.55
N THR A 329 -8.26 -2.60 21.71
CA THR A 329 -8.29 -1.20 22.19
C THR A 329 -9.22 -1.04 23.39
N GLN A 330 -8.80 -0.22 24.34
CA GLN A 330 -9.63 0.17 25.49
C GLN A 330 -10.44 1.46 25.21
N GLU A 331 -10.08 2.15 24.10
CA GLU A 331 -10.64 3.44 23.69
C GLU A 331 -11.27 3.37 22.29
N PRO A 332 -12.28 2.49 22.06
CA PRO A 332 -12.81 2.25 20.72
C PRO A 332 -13.42 3.49 20.07
N ASP A 333 -14.12 4.33 20.85
CA ASP A 333 -14.75 5.54 20.30
C ASP A 333 -13.73 6.57 19.85
N ALA A 334 -12.63 6.76 20.59
CA ALA A 334 -11.53 7.64 20.23
C ALA A 334 -10.75 7.11 19.02
N ALA A 335 -10.47 5.80 18.97
CA ALA A 335 -9.82 5.15 17.85
C ALA A 335 -10.65 5.27 16.55
N VAL A 336 -11.97 5.05 16.64
CA VAL A 336 -12.87 5.22 15.49
C VAL A 336 -13.00 6.68 15.07
N ALA A 337 -12.99 7.64 16.01
CA ALA A 337 -12.96 9.07 15.69
C ALA A 337 -11.70 9.41 14.86
N MET A 338 -10.53 8.84 15.21
CA MET A 338 -9.30 9.00 14.42
C MET A 338 -9.43 8.41 13.02
N VAL A 339 -9.99 7.21 12.88
CA VAL A 339 -10.23 6.60 11.56
C VAL A 339 -11.18 7.45 10.72
N ARG A 340 -12.28 7.98 11.30
CA ARG A 340 -13.19 8.89 10.62
C ARG A 340 -12.49 10.15 10.11
N PHE A 341 -11.65 10.74 10.96
CA PHE A 341 -10.88 11.92 10.60
C PHE A 341 -9.92 11.61 9.45
N LEU A 342 -9.11 10.55 9.56
CA LEU A 342 -8.13 10.15 8.54
C LEU A 342 -8.75 9.80 7.19
N THR A 343 -9.96 9.25 7.19
CA THR A 343 -10.70 8.90 5.97
C THR A 343 -11.73 9.96 5.56
N GLY A 344 -11.77 11.08 6.29
CA GLY A 344 -12.58 12.24 5.98
C GLY A 344 -12.01 13.07 4.82
N PRO A 345 -12.85 13.93 4.18
CA PRO A 345 -12.43 14.69 3.00
C PRO A 345 -11.20 15.56 3.24
N GLU A 346 -11.10 16.24 4.39
CA GLU A 346 -10.02 17.19 4.68
C GLU A 346 -8.67 16.48 4.85
N ALA A 347 -8.62 15.36 5.60
CA ALA A 347 -7.39 14.57 5.75
C ALA A 347 -6.98 13.90 4.43
N GLN A 348 -7.94 13.38 3.65
CA GLN A 348 -7.70 12.82 2.32
C GLN A 348 -7.11 13.88 1.36
N LYS A 349 -7.63 15.11 1.41
CA LYS A 349 -7.10 16.24 0.66
C LYS A 349 -5.68 16.61 1.12
N ALA A 350 -5.45 16.70 2.43
CA ALA A 350 -4.13 16.99 2.98
C ALA A 350 -3.10 15.95 2.55
N MET A 351 -3.43 14.65 2.63
CA MET A 351 -2.57 13.56 2.16
C MET A 351 -2.26 13.65 0.67
N ALA A 352 -3.25 13.98 -0.18
CA ALA A 352 -3.07 14.09 -1.62
C ALA A 352 -2.14 15.25 -2.03
N LEU A 353 -2.20 16.37 -1.31
CA LEU A 353 -1.43 17.59 -1.62
C LEU A 353 -0.08 17.66 -0.91
N SER A 354 0.19 16.77 0.03
CA SER A 354 1.44 16.76 0.81
C SER A 354 2.55 15.97 0.11
N ILE A 355 3.68 15.90 0.79
CA ILE A 355 4.84 15.08 0.39
C ILE A 355 4.53 13.58 0.33
N VAL A 356 3.53 13.10 1.08
CA VAL A 356 3.12 11.69 1.03
C VAL A 356 2.34 11.36 -0.24
N GLY A 357 1.70 12.36 -0.89
CA GLY A 357 1.16 12.29 -2.24
C GLY A 357 0.25 11.09 -2.49
N LEU A 358 -0.74 10.84 -1.61
CA LEU A 358 -1.59 9.66 -1.69
C LEU A 358 -2.91 9.99 -2.41
N GLN A 359 -3.26 9.18 -3.41
CA GLN A 359 -4.52 9.32 -4.14
C GLN A 359 -5.72 9.04 -3.20
N PRO A 360 -6.69 9.97 -3.09
CA PRO A 360 -7.84 9.81 -2.21
C PRO A 360 -8.73 8.62 -2.57
N THR A 361 -9.29 7.96 -1.55
CA THR A 361 -10.28 6.89 -1.72
C THR A 361 -11.70 7.41 -1.86
N ARG A 362 -11.93 8.69 -1.52
CA ARG A 362 -13.20 9.38 -1.78
C ARG A 362 -13.21 9.90 -3.21
N ARG A 363 -14.22 9.50 -3.99
CA ARG A 363 -14.35 9.89 -5.40
C ARG A 363 -14.46 11.39 -5.58
N SER A 364 -15.20 12.06 -4.69
CA SER A 364 -15.36 13.51 -4.71
C SER A 364 -14.01 14.21 -4.55
N VAL A 365 -13.17 13.75 -3.62
CA VAL A 365 -11.85 14.34 -3.38
C VAL A 365 -10.85 13.95 -4.47
N ALA A 366 -10.90 12.73 -5.01
CA ALA A 366 -10.00 12.30 -6.07
C ALA A 366 -10.14 13.21 -7.32
N GLY A 367 -11.36 13.40 -7.83
CA GLY A 367 -11.59 14.21 -9.01
C GLY A 367 -11.34 15.71 -8.81
N GLU A 368 -11.59 16.24 -7.60
CA GLU A 368 -11.41 17.67 -7.31
C GLU A 368 -9.96 18.04 -6.95
N VAL A 369 -9.20 17.12 -6.39
CA VAL A 369 -7.89 17.40 -5.81
C VAL A 369 -6.76 16.62 -6.48
N TRP A 370 -6.87 15.28 -6.54
CA TRP A 370 -5.79 14.45 -7.08
C TRP A 370 -5.55 14.71 -8.57
N ASP A 371 -6.62 14.66 -9.36
CA ASP A 371 -6.52 14.78 -10.82
C ASP A 371 -6.16 16.22 -11.27
N VAL A 372 -6.25 17.23 -10.39
CA VAL A 372 -6.10 18.64 -10.73
C VAL A 372 -4.94 19.33 -10.01
N ASP A 373 -4.81 19.10 -8.70
CA ASP A 373 -3.95 19.87 -7.81
C ASP A 373 -2.82 19.04 -7.17
N SER A 374 -2.77 17.70 -7.35
CA SER A 374 -1.65 16.90 -6.86
C SER A 374 -0.32 17.35 -7.47
N MET A 375 0.79 17.00 -6.84
CA MET A 375 2.12 17.35 -7.33
C MET A 375 2.33 16.89 -8.78
N GLY A 376 1.84 15.70 -9.14
CA GLY A 376 1.91 15.18 -10.51
C GLY A 376 1.07 15.98 -11.49
N ALA A 377 -0.19 16.31 -11.13
CA ALA A 377 -1.09 17.11 -11.96
C ALA A 377 -0.53 18.52 -12.19
N GLN A 378 -0.01 19.19 -11.15
CA GLN A 378 0.61 20.51 -11.27
C GLN A 378 1.89 20.49 -12.12
N ALA A 379 2.61 19.38 -12.14
CA ALA A 379 3.77 19.17 -13.02
C ALA A 379 3.36 18.86 -14.46
N GLY A 380 2.07 18.67 -14.75
CA GLY A 380 1.52 18.43 -16.08
C GLY A 380 1.50 16.96 -16.51
N TYR A 381 1.62 16.02 -15.59
CA TYR A 381 1.51 14.58 -15.85
C TYR A 381 0.05 14.11 -15.79
N ASP A 382 -0.29 13.09 -16.59
CA ASP A 382 -1.63 12.49 -16.62
C ASP A 382 -1.86 11.54 -15.43
N VAL A 383 -1.92 12.11 -14.23
CA VAL A 383 -2.22 11.34 -13.00
C VAL A 383 -3.68 10.86 -12.95
N ALA A 384 -4.56 11.40 -13.79
CA ALA A 384 -5.94 10.95 -13.91
C ALA A 384 -6.05 9.52 -14.47
N ALA A 385 -4.98 8.98 -15.09
CA ALA A 385 -4.88 7.57 -15.47
C ALA A 385 -5.18 6.63 -14.29
N PHE A 386 -4.70 6.97 -13.09
CA PHE A 386 -4.96 6.20 -11.88
C PHE A 386 -6.43 6.26 -11.42
N SER A 387 -7.13 7.36 -11.70
CA SER A 387 -8.56 7.50 -11.38
C SER A 387 -9.43 6.76 -12.41
N ARG A 388 -9.07 6.83 -13.69
CA ARG A 388 -9.82 6.16 -14.78
C ARG A 388 -9.84 4.64 -14.62
N ILE A 389 -8.74 4.03 -14.25
CA ILE A 389 -8.65 2.56 -14.11
C ILE A 389 -9.46 2.02 -12.93
N MET A 390 -9.84 2.86 -11.96
CA MET A 390 -10.59 2.42 -10.78
C MET A 390 -12.00 1.90 -11.10
N ASP A 391 -12.57 2.24 -12.25
CA ASP A 391 -13.87 1.69 -12.68
C ASP A 391 -13.76 0.22 -13.11
N ASP A 392 -12.57 -0.23 -13.54
CA ASP A 392 -12.25 -1.58 -13.95
C ASP A 392 -11.34 -2.31 -12.94
N ALA A 393 -11.05 -1.68 -11.79
CA ALA A 393 -10.10 -2.22 -10.81
C ALA A 393 -10.72 -3.33 -9.96
N ARG A 394 -9.93 -4.38 -9.77
CA ARG A 394 -10.20 -5.50 -8.86
C ARG A 394 -9.14 -5.52 -7.77
N LEU A 395 -9.49 -6.10 -6.62
CA LEU A 395 -8.57 -6.23 -5.49
C LEU A 395 -7.49 -7.27 -5.75
N ASP A 396 -6.32 -7.03 -5.17
CA ASP A 396 -5.27 -8.02 -5.04
C ASP A 396 -5.85 -9.30 -4.38
N PRO A 397 -5.65 -10.48 -4.99
CA PRO A 397 -6.28 -11.70 -4.52
C PRO A 397 -5.71 -12.14 -3.16
N ALA A 398 -6.59 -12.65 -2.30
CA ALA A 398 -6.21 -13.26 -1.04
C ALA A 398 -6.99 -14.56 -0.83
N PHE A 399 -6.30 -15.65 -0.52
CA PHE A 399 -6.93 -16.94 -0.20
C PHE A 399 -7.47 -16.98 1.23
N GLN A 400 -8.34 -17.94 1.52
CA GLN A 400 -8.90 -18.12 2.86
C GLN A 400 -7.81 -18.37 3.92
N GLU A 401 -6.74 -19.09 3.59
CA GLU A 401 -5.56 -19.29 4.42
C GLU A 401 -4.37 -18.50 3.84
N ASN A 402 -4.56 -17.19 3.66
CA ASN A 402 -3.69 -16.35 2.84
C ASN A 402 -2.20 -16.42 3.22
N GLU A 403 -1.89 -16.34 4.52
CA GLU A 403 -0.51 -16.44 4.99
C GLU A 403 0.13 -17.78 4.63
N LYS A 404 -0.61 -18.88 4.88
CA LYS A 404 -0.12 -20.23 4.61
C LYS A 404 0.06 -20.48 3.11
N VAL A 405 -0.95 -20.11 2.30
CA VAL A 405 -0.89 -20.26 0.84
C VAL A 405 0.31 -19.49 0.27
N ASN A 406 0.49 -18.23 0.68
CA ASN A 406 1.58 -17.42 0.15
C ASN A 406 2.95 -17.92 0.61
N SER A 407 3.15 -18.21 1.89
CA SER A 407 4.47 -18.58 2.42
C SER A 407 4.91 -20.01 2.08
N GLU A 408 3.98 -20.96 2.02
CA GLU A 408 4.31 -22.38 1.81
C GLU A 408 4.21 -22.81 0.34
N VAL A 409 3.40 -22.12 -0.49
CA VAL A 409 3.11 -22.54 -1.87
C VAL A 409 3.42 -21.45 -2.88
N PHE A 410 2.68 -20.34 -2.82
CA PHE A 410 2.65 -19.37 -3.92
C PHE A 410 4.02 -18.71 -4.12
N SER A 411 4.53 -18.00 -3.14
CA SER A 411 5.79 -17.26 -3.28
C SER A 411 6.99 -18.15 -3.64
N PRO A 412 7.22 -19.31 -2.97
CA PRO A 412 8.37 -20.16 -3.32
C PRO A 412 8.34 -20.72 -4.76
N ILE A 413 7.14 -21.10 -5.26
CA ILE A 413 7.01 -21.63 -6.62
C ILE A 413 7.03 -20.49 -7.64
N TRP A 414 6.40 -19.35 -7.32
CA TRP A 414 6.40 -18.15 -8.17
C TRP A 414 7.81 -17.63 -8.42
N ASP A 415 8.65 -17.62 -7.39
CA ASP A 415 10.06 -17.25 -7.53
C ASP A 415 10.84 -18.21 -8.43
N GLN A 416 10.53 -19.52 -8.38
CA GLN A 416 11.16 -20.50 -9.27
C GLN A 416 10.75 -20.30 -10.74
N ILE A 417 9.55 -19.79 -11.01
CA ILE A 417 9.10 -19.46 -12.37
C ILE A 417 9.76 -18.17 -12.85
N TRP A 418 9.66 -17.08 -12.05
CA TRP A 418 9.89 -15.72 -12.51
C TRP A 418 11.25 -15.14 -12.20
N ILE A 419 11.96 -15.67 -11.19
CA ILE A 419 13.26 -15.14 -10.76
C ILE A 419 14.39 -16.09 -11.13
N THR A 420 14.28 -17.36 -10.74
CA THR A 420 15.36 -18.32 -10.97
C THR A 420 15.20 -19.12 -12.26
N ALA A 421 14.00 -19.13 -12.85
CA ALA A 421 13.63 -19.94 -14.02
C ALA A 421 14.00 -21.43 -13.87
N GLU A 422 13.91 -21.96 -12.64
CA GLU A 422 14.19 -23.38 -12.35
C GLU A 422 13.10 -24.30 -12.88
N ILE A 423 11.86 -23.80 -12.98
CA ILE A 423 10.71 -24.50 -13.55
C ILE A 423 10.04 -23.66 -14.64
N GLY A 424 9.46 -24.32 -15.63
CA GLY A 424 8.71 -23.64 -16.69
C GLY A 424 7.40 -23.05 -16.18
N LEU A 425 6.85 -22.03 -16.89
CA LEU A 425 5.64 -21.32 -16.49
C LEU A 425 4.45 -22.30 -16.25
N GLU A 426 4.10 -23.13 -17.23
CA GLU A 426 2.94 -24.03 -17.12
C GLU A 426 3.13 -25.09 -16.02
N GLU A 427 4.34 -25.65 -15.89
CA GLU A 427 4.66 -26.61 -14.84
C GLU A 427 4.52 -25.99 -13.45
N GLY A 428 5.08 -24.79 -13.27
CA GLY A 428 5.02 -24.09 -11.99
C GLY A 428 3.60 -23.65 -11.62
N VAL A 429 2.82 -23.15 -12.57
CA VAL A 429 1.41 -22.79 -12.36
C VAL A 429 0.58 -24.00 -11.96
N ASN A 430 0.72 -25.12 -12.67
CA ASN A 430 0.03 -26.36 -12.32
C ASN A 430 0.40 -26.85 -10.92
N LEU A 431 1.67 -26.73 -10.55
CA LEU A 431 2.14 -27.08 -9.20
C LEU A 431 1.52 -26.18 -8.12
N ILE A 432 1.39 -24.87 -8.38
CA ILE A 432 0.71 -23.94 -7.47
C ILE A 432 -0.76 -24.38 -7.27
N VAL A 433 -1.48 -24.65 -8.35
CA VAL A 433 -2.89 -25.07 -8.29
C VAL A 433 -3.03 -26.38 -7.49
N GLU A 434 -2.22 -27.39 -7.79
CA GLU A 434 -2.22 -28.68 -7.08
C GLU A 434 -2.00 -28.49 -5.58
N ARG A 435 -0.99 -27.70 -5.20
CA ARG A 435 -0.63 -27.49 -3.78
C ARG A 435 -1.67 -26.66 -3.02
N ILE A 436 -2.31 -25.69 -3.68
CA ILE A 436 -3.40 -24.94 -3.07
C ILE A 436 -4.63 -25.84 -2.88
N ASP A 437 -4.96 -26.66 -3.86
CA ASP A 437 -6.05 -27.63 -3.74
C ASP A 437 -5.81 -28.63 -2.58
N GLU A 438 -4.56 -29.06 -2.34
CA GLU A 438 -4.18 -29.89 -1.18
C GLU A 438 -4.41 -29.18 0.18
N ILE A 439 -4.27 -27.85 0.24
CA ILE A 439 -4.51 -27.09 1.48
C ILE A 439 -6.01 -27.07 1.84
N PHE A 440 -6.86 -27.02 0.82
CA PHE A 440 -8.32 -26.85 1.00
C PHE A 440 -9.12 -28.16 0.82
N ALA A 441 -8.47 -29.29 0.55
CA ALA A 441 -9.12 -30.61 0.47
C ALA A 441 -9.49 -31.17 1.85
#